data_8b5f7bf67abb3b73314ec751ffbace47
#
_entry.id   8b5f7bf67abb3b73314ec751ffbace47
#
_cell.length_a   1.000
_cell.length_b   1.000
_cell.length_c   1.000
_cell.angle_alpha   90.00
_cell.angle_beta   90.00
_cell.angle_gamma   90.00
#
_symmetry.space_group_name_H-M   'P 1'
#
loop_
_entity.id
_entity.type
_entity.pdbx_description
1 polymer ?
#
loop_
_entity_poly.entity_id
_entity_poly.type
_entity_poly.pdbx_seq_one_letter_code
_entity_poly.pdbx_strand_id
1 'polypeptide(L)'
;MTVKTIKAERVIRTSLGLLERDTVLANLVWRDAAGDFRGARGDAVTIRLPAYSKARKRNIRNGGNRLTDNLTERTVVVTLDSNLYNKIPITDPELTLDIDDFNRTITVPVTNGLVRGLEDEIIAEVEAATYPVQHQLALDLDEPYKTVTAARRRLNDARVPMDGRAIVCGSGVEEVFLNSEQFIRADRSGDTGAFRSAEIGRVAGFPVFVVPGMDPDKAFAFHRSAFVLSTRAPLVPRGAPWGASASWEGFSLRLVQAIDPDEIVDNFHADVYVGTNVVPDYGAFDEDGYWEPSVEIDEEHDEPVFVRAVEITATFGS
;
A
#
# COMPACT_ATOMS: atom_id res chain seq x y z
N MET A 1 18.88 -36.85 22.31
CA MET A 1 18.08 -36.09 21.33
C MET A 1 18.74 -34.73 21.14
N THR A 2 19.20 -34.42 19.93
CA THR A 2 19.83 -33.12 19.66
C THR A 2 18.69 -32.14 19.41
N VAL A 3 18.48 -31.21 20.35
CA VAL A 3 17.52 -30.10 20.17
C VAL A 3 18.06 -29.24 19.01
N LYS A 4 17.43 -29.33 17.87
CA LYS A 4 17.71 -28.43 16.75
C LYS A 4 17.11 -27.04 17.08
N THR A 5 17.91 -26.17 17.66
CA THR A 5 17.55 -24.77 17.83
C THR A 5 17.22 -24.18 16.46
N ILE A 6 15.97 -23.78 16.26
CA ILE A 6 15.56 -23.15 15.01
C ILE A 6 16.24 -21.79 14.96
N LYS A 7 17.03 -21.55 13.89
CA LYS A 7 17.73 -20.27 13.74
C LYS A 7 16.71 -19.14 13.49
N ALA A 8 16.81 -18.08 14.27
CA ALA A 8 15.97 -16.89 14.15
C ALA A 8 15.88 -16.36 12.70
N GLU A 9 17.00 -16.36 11.98
CA GLU A 9 17.06 -15.97 10.56
C GLU A 9 16.17 -16.81 9.63
N ARG A 10 15.93 -18.07 9.96
CA ARG A 10 15.03 -18.92 9.16
C ARG A 10 13.58 -18.62 9.44
N VAL A 11 13.26 -18.41 10.71
CA VAL A 11 11.89 -18.04 11.13
C VAL A 11 11.49 -16.71 10.50
N ILE A 12 12.34 -15.68 10.58
CA ILE A 12 12.01 -14.35 10.05
C ILE A 12 11.84 -14.35 8.52
N ARG A 13 12.63 -15.13 7.78
CA ARG A 13 12.45 -15.26 6.32
C ARG A 13 11.12 -15.91 5.96
N THR A 14 10.71 -16.91 6.73
CA THR A 14 9.39 -17.55 6.54
C THR A 14 8.27 -16.57 6.87
N SER A 15 8.39 -15.80 7.95
CA SER A 15 7.41 -14.77 8.34
C SER A 15 7.29 -13.67 7.30
N LEU A 16 8.41 -13.19 6.75
CA LEU A 16 8.40 -12.18 5.68
C LEU A 16 7.71 -12.71 4.40
N GLY A 17 7.98 -13.96 4.02
CA GLY A 17 7.30 -14.59 2.88
C GLY A 17 5.80 -14.80 3.11
N LEU A 18 5.36 -15.07 4.34
CA LEU A 18 3.95 -15.12 4.71
C LEU A 18 3.32 -13.72 4.64
N LEU A 19 3.99 -12.71 5.19
CA LEU A 19 3.54 -11.33 5.20
C LEU A 19 3.35 -10.81 3.77
N GLU A 20 4.32 -11.01 2.88
CA GLU A 20 4.21 -10.64 1.48
C GLU A 20 3.04 -11.35 0.77
N ARG A 21 2.87 -12.64 1.04
CA ARG A 21 1.81 -13.45 0.39
C ARG A 21 0.41 -13.08 0.86
N ASP A 22 0.25 -12.79 2.15
CA ASP A 22 -1.06 -12.65 2.77
C ASP A 22 -1.55 -11.20 2.80
N THR A 23 -0.70 -10.20 2.43
CA THR A 23 -1.11 -8.80 2.22
C THR A 23 -1.73 -8.59 0.84
N VAL A 24 -2.81 -7.83 0.76
CA VAL A 24 -3.49 -7.46 -0.49
C VAL A 24 -3.14 -6.02 -0.87
N LEU A 25 -3.58 -5.07 -0.06
CA LEU A 25 -3.43 -3.62 -0.34
C LEU A 25 -1.97 -3.19 -0.31
N ALA A 26 -1.18 -3.71 0.64
CA ALA A 26 0.26 -3.44 0.70
C ALA A 26 1.02 -3.86 -0.56
N ASN A 27 0.52 -4.85 -1.31
CA ASN A 27 1.11 -5.27 -2.59
C ASN A 27 0.72 -4.37 -3.77
N LEU A 28 -0.35 -3.59 -3.65
CA LEU A 28 -0.86 -2.70 -4.69
C LEU A 28 -0.28 -1.28 -4.62
N VAL A 29 0.36 -0.91 -3.52
CA VAL A 29 0.96 0.41 -3.31
C VAL A 29 2.48 0.40 -3.56
N TRP A 30 3.10 1.57 -3.55
CA TRP A 30 4.53 1.69 -3.78
C TRP A 30 5.34 1.39 -2.52
N ARG A 31 6.22 0.37 -2.60
CA ARG A 31 7.06 -0.12 -1.49
C ARG A 31 8.57 0.08 -1.72
N ASP A 32 8.99 0.59 -2.87
CA ASP A 32 10.41 0.68 -3.24
C ASP A 32 11.23 1.68 -2.40
N ALA A 33 10.55 2.44 -1.53
CA ALA A 33 11.16 3.39 -0.61
C ALA A 33 12.18 2.76 0.37
N ALA A 34 12.11 1.44 0.61
CA ALA A 34 13.04 0.73 1.50
C ALA A 34 14.51 0.80 1.04
N GLY A 35 14.79 1.06 -0.25
CA GLY A 35 16.14 1.23 -0.79
C GLY A 35 16.84 2.52 -0.33
N ASP A 36 16.09 3.59 -0.18
CA ASP A 36 16.61 4.93 0.20
C ASP A 36 16.91 5.06 1.71
N PHE A 37 16.41 4.11 2.51
CA PHE A 37 16.61 4.10 3.96
C PHE A 37 18.06 3.87 4.42
N ARG A 38 18.93 3.37 3.58
CA ARG A 38 20.31 3.00 4.00
C ARG A 38 21.17 4.18 4.44
N GLY A 39 20.73 5.41 4.22
CA GLY A 39 21.44 6.63 4.60
C GLY A 39 20.66 7.59 5.51
N ALA A 40 19.38 7.35 5.80
CA ALA A 40 18.54 8.28 6.55
C ALA A 40 18.86 8.25 8.05
N ARG A 41 19.16 9.42 8.59
CA ARG A 41 19.22 9.67 10.04
C ARG A 41 17.89 10.34 10.42
N GLY A 42 17.09 9.65 11.22
CA GLY A 42 15.82 10.19 11.69
C GLY A 42 14.63 9.25 11.40
N ASP A 43 13.46 9.68 11.77
CA ASP A 43 12.20 8.92 11.67
C ASP A 43 11.49 9.14 10.31
N ALA A 44 12.08 9.91 9.41
CA ALA A 44 11.50 10.29 8.13
C ALA A 44 12.34 9.79 6.94
N VAL A 45 11.64 9.34 5.90
CA VAL A 45 12.19 8.92 4.62
C VAL A 45 11.78 9.90 3.56
N THR A 46 12.74 10.45 2.87
CA THR A 46 12.49 11.32 1.72
C THR A 46 12.59 10.51 0.43
N ILE A 47 11.48 10.41 -0.29
CA ILE A 47 11.39 9.70 -1.56
C ILE A 47 11.42 10.72 -2.68
N ARG A 48 12.31 10.53 -3.65
CA ARG A 48 12.39 11.39 -4.82
C ARG A 48 11.40 10.93 -5.88
N LEU A 49 10.58 11.87 -6.35
CA LEU A 49 9.65 11.65 -7.45
C LEU A 49 10.29 12.13 -8.76
N PRO A 50 10.00 11.46 -9.89
CA PRO A 50 10.46 11.92 -11.20
C PRO A 50 9.95 13.33 -11.49
N ALA A 51 10.85 14.19 -11.95
CA ALA A 51 10.48 15.52 -12.42
C ALA A 51 9.68 15.45 -13.73
N TYR A 52 8.73 16.38 -13.89
CA TYR A 52 7.96 16.52 -15.11
C TYR A 52 8.64 17.48 -16.07
N SER A 53 8.71 17.12 -17.36
CA SER A 53 9.22 17.98 -18.43
C SER A 53 8.23 18.04 -19.57
N LYS A 54 7.98 19.25 -20.10
CA LYS A 54 7.06 19.50 -21.23
C LYS A 54 7.83 19.71 -22.52
N ALA A 55 7.50 18.93 -23.56
CA ALA A 55 8.05 19.15 -24.88
C ALA A 55 7.49 20.44 -25.52
N ARG A 56 8.35 21.34 -25.98
CA ARG A 56 7.97 22.60 -26.66
C ARG A 56 8.08 22.45 -28.16
N LYS A 57 7.10 22.98 -28.88
CA LYS A 57 7.14 23.05 -30.34
C LYS A 57 7.82 24.31 -30.81
N ARG A 58 8.71 24.18 -31.78
CA ARG A 58 9.34 25.29 -32.49
C ARG A 58 9.16 25.14 -34.00
N ASN A 59 8.88 26.22 -34.70
CA ASN A 59 8.86 26.21 -36.14
C ASN A 59 10.29 26.12 -36.67
N ILE A 60 10.56 25.14 -37.55
CA ILE A 60 11.89 24.88 -38.11
C ILE A 60 12.36 26.03 -39.01
N ARG A 61 11.42 26.70 -39.71
CA ARG A 61 11.74 27.74 -40.69
C ARG A 61 11.80 29.15 -40.12
N ASN A 62 10.97 29.45 -39.11
CA ASN A 62 10.83 30.81 -38.54
C ASN A 62 11.61 30.98 -37.23
N GLY A 63 12.60 30.19 -36.97
CA GLY A 63 13.51 30.24 -35.85
C GLY A 63 13.10 31.19 -34.69
N GLY A 64 13.24 30.81 -33.48
CA GLY A 64 13.08 31.59 -32.27
C GLY A 64 14.05 31.04 -31.21
N ASN A 65 14.26 31.74 -30.14
CA ASN A 65 15.09 31.24 -29.07
C ASN A 65 14.48 29.93 -28.48
N ARG A 66 15.35 28.97 -28.14
CA ARG A 66 14.96 27.82 -27.38
C ARG A 66 14.82 28.26 -25.92
N LEU A 67 13.67 28.01 -25.34
CA LEU A 67 13.45 28.22 -23.91
C LEU A 67 14.05 27.03 -23.15
N THR A 68 14.68 27.29 -22.05
CA THR A 68 15.25 26.28 -21.16
C THR A 68 14.27 26.13 -19.99
N ASP A 69 13.89 24.91 -19.67
CA ASP A 69 13.10 24.59 -18.48
C ASP A 69 14.04 24.07 -17.39
N ASN A 70 13.81 24.49 -16.16
CA ASN A 70 14.50 23.91 -15.01
C ASN A 70 13.75 22.62 -14.59
N LEU A 71 14.52 21.56 -14.37
CA LEU A 71 13.98 20.31 -13.81
C LEU A 71 13.97 20.44 -12.29
N THR A 72 12.77 20.58 -11.71
CA THR A 72 12.61 20.58 -10.26
C THR A 72 12.36 19.15 -9.80
N GLU A 73 13.24 18.60 -8.96
CA GLU A 73 13.03 17.33 -8.29
C GLU A 73 11.94 17.48 -7.23
N ARG A 74 11.01 16.56 -7.21
CA ARG A 74 9.95 16.49 -6.20
C ARG A 74 10.29 15.47 -5.15
N THR A 75 9.88 15.72 -3.93
CA THR A 75 10.12 14.82 -2.80
C THR A 75 8.83 14.58 -2.03
N VAL A 76 8.65 13.34 -1.57
CA VAL A 76 7.63 12.99 -0.59
C VAL A 76 8.33 12.50 0.66
N VAL A 77 7.96 13.07 1.79
CA VAL A 77 8.49 12.66 3.09
C VAL A 77 7.51 11.70 3.74
N VAL A 78 7.97 10.49 4.04
CA VAL A 78 7.20 9.50 4.79
C VAL A 78 7.78 9.40 6.19
N THR A 79 7.00 9.72 7.20
CA THR A 79 7.39 9.61 8.60
C THR A 79 7.04 8.22 9.12
N LEU A 80 7.97 7.57 9.83
CA LEU A 80 7.73 6.30 10.50
C LEU A 80 7.24 6.61 11.92
N ASP A 81 5.97 6.80 12.09
CA ASP A 81 5.34 7.21 13.34
C ASP A 81 4.62 6.07 14.05
N SER A 82 4.29 5.01 13.33
CA SER A 82 3.61 3.84 13.88
C SER A 82 4.58 2.68 14.17
N ASN A 83 4.41 2.05 15.33
CA ASN A 83 5.06 0.79 15.67
C ASN A 83 4.02 -0.30 15.82
N LEU A 84 3.87 -1.13 14.80
CA LEU A 84 3.02 -2.30 14.86
C LEU A 84 3.76 -3.42 15.57
N TYR A 85 3.18 -3.94 16.63
CA TYR A 85 3.79 -5.02 17.40
C TYR A 85 2.78 -6.06 17.83
N ASN A 86 3.27 -7.27 17.99
CA ASN A 86 2.55 -8.37 18.62
C ASN A 86 3.46 -9.01 19.66
N LYS A 87 2.97 -9.16 20.90
CA LYS A 87 3.69 -9.78 22.01
C LYS A 87 2.86 -10.93 22.54
N ILE A 88 3.42 -12.12 22.55
CA ILE A 88 2.77 -13.32 23.10
C ILE A 88 3.65 -13.91 24.19
N PRO A 89 3.14 -14.08 25.41
CA PRO A 89 3.84 -14.84 26.45
C PRO A 89 3.82 -16.32 26.11
N ILE A 90 4.92 -17.02 26.35
CA ILE A 90 5.06 -18.47 26.20
C ILE A 90 5.39 -19.05 27.56
N THR A 91 4.50 -19.79 28.14
CA THR A 91 4.69 -20.35 29.47
C THR A 91 5.62 -21.58 29.44
N ASP A 92 6.29 -21.86 30.57
CA ASP A 92 7.18 -23.04 30.70
C ASP A 92 6.49 -24.38 30.40
N PRO A 93 5.21 -24.61 30.77
CA PRO A 93 4.50 -25.82 30.38
C PRO A 93 4.30 -25.94 28.86
N GLU A 94 3.96 -24.84 28.18
CA GLU A 94 3.79 -24.81 26.72
C GLU A 94 5.11 -25.11 26.01
N LEU A 95 6.20 -24.48 26.45
CA LEU A 95 7.55 -24.72 25.88
C LEU A 95 8.01 -26.17 26.08
N THR A 96 7.64 -26.81 27.20
CA THR A 96 8.19 -28.11 27.61
C THR A 96 7.33 -29.26 27.15
N LEU A 97 6.02 -29.09 27.06
CA LEU A 97 5.06 -30.20 26.93
C LEU A 97 4.18 -30.15 25.70
N ASP A 98 3.81 -28.96 25.19
CA ASP A 98 2.69 -28.82 24.27
C ASP A 98 3.02 -28.28 22.88
N ILE A 99 4.20 -27.70 22.63
CA ILE A 99 4.51 -27.12 21.32
C ILE A 99 5.23 -28.13 20.42
N ASP A 100 4.48 -28.88 19.64
CA ASP A 100 5.02 -29.75 18.59
C ASP A 100 5.53 -28.96 17.39
N ASP A 101 4.88 -27.82 17.04
CA ASP A 101 5.27 -26.95 15.92
C ASP A 101 5.18 -25.48 16.29
N PHE A 102 6.29 -24.90 16.72
CA PHE A 102 6.42 -23.49 17.08
C PHE A 102 5.99 -22.54 15.95
N ASN A 103 6.31 -22.88 14.71
CA ASN A 103 5.97 -22.02 13.57
C ASN A 103 4.46 -21.91 13.37
N ARG A 104 3.76 -23.05 13.44
CA ARG A 104 2.33 -23.08 13.22
C ARG A 104 1.55 -22.46 14.37
N THR A 105 2.02 -22.69 15.60
CA THR A 105 1.28 -22.29 16.80
C THR A 105 1.54 -20.82 17.18
N ILE A 106 2.73 -20.29 16.94
CA ILE A 106 3.14 -18.95 17.38
C ILE A 106 3.47 -18.03 16.20
N THR A 107 4.38 -18.44 15.32
CA THR A 107 4.89 -17.55 14.26
C THR A 107 3.82 -17.14 13.27
N VAL A 108 2.99 -18.09 12.82
CA VAL A 108 1.94 -17.79 11.83
C VAL A 108 0.85 -16.85 12.38
N PRO A 109 0.25 -17.09 13.57
CA PRO A 109 -0.73 -16.16 14.14
C PRO A 109 -0.17 -14.76 14.41
N VAL A 110 1.08 -14.68 14.90
CA VAL A 110 1.76 -13.39 15.13
C VAL A 110 1.96 -12.63 13.84
N THR A 111 2.44 -13.31 12.79
CA THR A 111 2.63 -12.70 11.47
C THR A 111 1.31 -12.25 10.87
N ASN A 112 0.25 -13.07 10.97
CA ASN A 112 -1.09 -12.69 10.48
C ASN A 112 -1.66 -11.48 11.23
N GLY A 113 -1.36 -11.32 12.52
CA GLY A 113 -1.71 -10.12 13.27
C GLY A 113 -1.03 -8.86 12.71
N LEU A 114 0.26 -8.97 12.35
CA LEU A 114 1.00 -7.86 11.74
C LEU A 114 0.54 -7.57 10.30
N VAL A 115 0.18 -8.60 9.53
CA VAL A 115 -0.44 -8.42 8.20
C VAL A 115 -1.68 -7.54 8.29
N ARG A 116 -2.59 -7.85 9.22
CA ARG A 116 -3.81 -7.05 9.43
C ARG A 116 -3.49 -5.62 9.84
N GLY A 117 -2.56 -5.43 10.78
CA GLY A 117 -2.16 -4.09 11.20
C GLY A 117 -1.55 -3.27 10.06
N LEU A 118 -0.76 -3.89 9.18
CA LEU A 118 -0.23 -3.21 7.97
C LEU A 118 -1.34 -2.83 6.98
N GLU A 119 -2.30 -3.71 6.76
CA GLU A 119 -3.46 -3.41 5.90
C GLU A 119 -4.30 -2.27 6.49
N ASP A 120 -4.56 -2.30 7.82
CA ASP A 120 -5.33 -1.26 8.51
C ASP A 120 -4.67 0.13 8.40
N GLU A 121 -3.33 0.22 8.52
CA GLU A 121 -2.59 1.48 8.36
C GLU A 121 -2.74 2.05 6.92
N ILE A 122 -2.68 1.19 5.90
CA ILE A 122 -2.85 1.63 4.52
C ILE A 122 -4.31 1.99 4.23
N ILE A 123 -5.27 1.23 4.76
CA ILE A 123 -6.70 1.55 4.64
C ILE A 123 -6.96 2.94 5.22
N ALA A 124 -6.47 3.20 6.42
CA ALA A 124 -6.63 4.50 7.08
C ALA A 124 -6.07 5.65 6.22
N GLU A 125 -4.89 5.48 5.60
CA GLU A 125 -4.30 6.47 4.71
C GLU A 125 -5.14 6.69 3.44
N VAL A 126 -5.61 5.60 2.82
CA VAL A 126 -6.44 5.65 1.61
C VAL A 126 -7.77 6.36 1.88
N GLU A 127 -8.41 6.06 3.01
CA GLU A 127 -9.70 6.65 3.40
C GLU A 127 -9.59 8.10 3.88
N ALA A 128 -8.46 8.47 4.50
CA ALA A 128 -8.20 9.82 4.99
C ALA A 128 -7.68 10.78 3.91
N ALA A 129 -7.24 10.27 2.76
CA ALA A 129 -6.69 11.08 1.69
C ALA A 129 -7.71 12.12 1.18
N THR A 130 -7.21 13.33 0.85
CA THR A 130 -8.05 14.39 0.31
C THR A 130 -8.17 14.26 -1.20
N TYR A 131 -9.30 13.76 -1.68
CA TYR A 131 -9.58 13.61 -3.10
C TYR A 131 -10.17 14.90 -3.68
N PRO A 132 -9.67 15.41 -4.83
CA PRO A 132 -10.31 16.52 -5.53
C PRO A 132 -11.76 16.18 -5.90
N VAL A 133 -12.64 17.19 -5.94
CA VAL A 133 -14.06 16.99 -6.29
C VAL A 133 -14.22 16.27 -7.64
N GLN A 134 -13.33 16.54 -8.60
CA GLN A 134 -13.30 15.88 -9.90
C GLN A 134 -12.98 14.37 -9.80
N HIS A 135 -12.35 13.94 -8.72
CA HIS A 135 -11.96 12.55 -8.45
C HIS A 135 -12.84 11.87 -7.39
N GLN A 136 -13.97 12.46 -7.06
CA GLN A 136 -15.01 11.86 -6.22
C GLN A 136 -16.19 11.46 -7.12
N LEU A 137 -16.58 10.20 -7.08
CA LEU A 137 -17.66 9.64 -7.89
C LEU A 137 -18.68 8.94 -7.00
N ALA A 138 -19.97 9.16 -7.28
CA ALA A 138 -21.03 8.34 -6.71
C ALA A 138 -21.15 7.04 -7.50
N LEU A 139 -21.27 5.90 -6.80
CA LEU A 139 -21.50 4.61 -7.44
C LEU A 139 -22.94 4.54 -7.98
N ASP A 140 -23.05 4.28 -9.27
CA ASP A 140 -24.34 3.91 -9.88
C ASP A 140 -24.64 2.45 -9.55
N LEU A 141 -25.62 2.21 -8.68
CA LEU A 141 -25.96 0.87 -8.20
C LEU A 141 -26.60 -0.01 -9.29
N ASP A 142 -27.27 0.61 -10.26
CA ASP A 142 -27.90 -0.09 -11.39
C ASP A 142 -26.88 -0.42 -12.50
N GLU A 143 -25.93 0.50 -12.73
CA GLU A 143 -24.92 0.35 -13.77
C GLU A 143 -23.49 0.65 -13.24
N PRO A 144 -22.96 -0.17 -12.31
CA PRO A 144 -21.65 0.08 -11.66
C PRO A 144 -20.48 0.12 -12.66
N TYR A 145 -20.61 -0.52 -13.80
CA TYR A 145 -19.63 -0.46 -14.88
C TYR A 145 -19.42 0.96 -15.41
N LYS A 146 -20.46 1.79 -15.46
CA LYS A 146 -20.34 3.21 -15.87
C LYS A 146 -19.44 3.98 -14.91
N THR A 147 -19.60 3.74 -13.61
CA THR A 147 -18.75 4.39 -12.59
C THR A 147 -17.28 3.99 -12.74
N VAL A 148 -17.01 2.71 -12.98
CA VAL A 148 -15.62 2.24 -13.22
C VAL A 148 -15.03 2.86 -14.48
N THR A 149 -15.80 2.97 -15.56
CA THR A 149 -15.32 3.65 -16.79
C THR A 149 -15.13 5.15 -16.59
N ALA A 150 -15.96 5.79 -15.77
CA ALA A 150 -15.77 7.19 -15.37
C ALA A 150 -14.49 7.38 -14.53
N ALA A 151 -14.23 6.50 -13.56
CA ALA A 151 -12.97 6.51 -12.80
C ALA A 151 -11.75 6.34 -13.72
N ARG A 152 -11.82 5.41 -14.68
CA ARG A 152 -10.78 5.25 -15.70
C ARG A 152 -10.56 6.53 -16.51
N ARG A 153 -11.64 7.20 -16.91
CA ARG A 153 -11.55 8.46 -17.62
C ARG A 153 -10.84 9.52 -16.79
N ARG A 154 -11.21 9.70 -15.51
CA ARG A 154 -10.55 10.68 -14.62
C ARG A 154 -9.04 10.47 -14.52
N LEU A 155 -8.61 9.20 -14.31
CA LEU A 155 -7.18 8.87 -14.28
C LEU A 155 -6.48 9.10 -15.63
N ASN A 156 -7.18 8.94 -16.77
CA ASN A 156 -6.63 9.23 -18.09
C ASN A 156 -6.50 10.74 -18.31
N ASP A 157 -7.54 11.51 -17.93
CA ASP A 157 -7.54 12.96 -18.02
C ASP A 157 -6.45 13.57 -17.13
N ALA A 158 -6.15 12.93 -16.00
CA ALA A 158 -5.01 13.26 -15.13
C ALA A 158 -3.64 12.73 -15.63
N ARG A 159 -3.59 12.10 -16.82
CA ARG A 159 -2.37 11.52 -17.42
C ARG A 159 -1.63 10.50 -16.54
N VAL A 160 -2.32 9.87 -15.62
CA VAL A 160 -1.77 8.79 -14.79
C VAL A 160 -1.43 7.59 -15.68
N PRO A 161 -0.30 6.88 -15.49
CA PRO A 161 0.05 5.69 -16.28
C PRO A 161 -1.07 4.64 -16.28
N MET A 162 -1.23 3.89 -17.37
CA MET A 162 -2.28 2.87 -17.49
C MET A 162 -1.92 1.54 -16.84
N ASP A 163 -0.66 1.24 -16.75
CA ASP A 163 -0.11 0.06 -16.07
C ASP A 163 -0.08 0.27 -14.56
N GLY A 164 -0.24 -0.79 -13.79
CA GLY A 164 -0.19 -0.71 -12.32
C GLY A 164 -1.38 0.01 -11.68
N ARG A 165 -2.51 0.12 -12.36
CA ARG A 165 -3.77 0.59 -11.79
C ARG A 165 -4.55 -0.57 -11.19
N ALA A 166 -5.23 -0.33 -10.08
CA ALA A 166 -6.11 -1.28 -9.41
C ALA A 166 -7.36 -0.58 -8.87
N ILE A 167 -8.39 -1.36 -8.60
CA ILE A 167 -9.53 -0.95 -7.78
C ILE A 167 -9.52 -1.80 -6.52
N VAL A 168 -9.70 -1.16 -5.38
CA VAL A 168 -9.97 -1.81 -4.11
C VAL A 168 -11.35 -1.40 -3.62
N CYS A 169 -12.07 -2.30 -3.02
CA CYS A 169 -13.44 -2.03 -2.56
C CYS A 169 -13.74 -2.72 -1.23
N GLY A 170 -14.63 -2.09 -0.48
CA GLY A 170 -15.27 -2.68 0.68
C GLY A 170 -16.38 -3.67 0.29
N SER A 171 -16.90 -4.39 1.26
CA SER A 171 -17.84 -5.51 1.07
C SER A 171 -19.19 -5.10 0.45
N GLY A 172 -19.70 -3.90 0.74
CA GLY A 172 -20.96 -3.45 0.15
C GLY A 172 -20.83 -3.15 -1.34
N VAL A 173 -19.73 -2.49 -1.75
CA VAL A 173 -19.44 -2.26 -3.18
C VAL A 173 -19.13 -3.58 -3.89
N GLU A 174 -18.47 -4.54 -3.23
CA GLU A 174 -18.26 -5.90 -3.76
C GLU A 174 -19.59 -6.54 -4.15
N GLU A 175 -20.58 -6.51 -3.25
CA GLU A 175 -21.91 -7.07 -3.52
C GLU A 175 -22.53 -6.46 -4.78
N VAL A 176 -22.44 -5.14 -4.96
CA VAL A 176 -22.95 -4.46 -6.16
C VAL A 176 -22.22 -4.94 -7.42
N PHE A 177 -20.91 -5.08 -7.36
CA PHE A 177 -20.12 -5.56 -8.48
C PHE A 177 -20.48 -7.00 -8.86
N LEU A 178 -20.56 -7.91 -7.89
CA LEU A 178 -20.90 -9.31 -8.11
C LEU A 178 -22.33 -9.52 -8.65
N ASN A 179 -23.27 -8.63 -8.31
CA ASN A 179 -24.64 -8.67 -8.82
C ASN A 179 -24.79 -8.09 -10.23
N SER A 180 -23.77 -7.41 -10.78
CA SER A 180 -23.80 -6.82 -12.11
C SER A 180 -23.48 -7.85 -13.20
N GLU A 181 -24.39 -8.00 -14.20
CA GLU A 181 -24.16 -8.91 -15.33
C GLU A 181 -22.85 -8.65 -16.09
N GLN A 182 -22.43 -7.40 -16.15
CA GLN A 182 -21.23 -7.00 -16.90
C GLN A 182 -19.94 -7.47 -16.22
N PHE A 183 -19.92 -7.48 -14.89
CA PHE A 183 -18.81 -8.06 -14.11
C PHE A 183 -18.77 -9.57 -14.24
N ILE A 184 -19.92 -10.24 -14.18
CA ILE A 184 -20.02 -11.71 -14.37
C ILE A 184 -19.53 -12.14 -15.77
N ARG A 185 -19.79 -11.31 -16.81
CA ARG A 185 -19.30 -11.61 -18.17
C ARG A 185 -17.80 -11.36 -18.32
N ALA A 186 -17.24 -10.36 -17.63
CA ALA A 186 -15.80 -10.09 -17.62
C ALA A 186 -15.00 -11.23 -16.98
N ASP A 187 -15.53 -11.83 -15.91
CA ASP A 187 -14.93 -12.97 -15.23
C ASP A 187 -14.90 -14.24 -16.12
N ARG A 188 -15.90 -14.43 -16.97
CA ARG A 188 -15.96 -15.56 -17.92
C ARG A 188 -14.94 -15.48 -19.06
N SER A 189 -14.30 -14.34 -19.31
CA SER A 189 -13.30 -14.19 -20.39
C SER A 189 -11.90 -14.74 -20.03
N GLY A 190 -11.76 -15.38 -18.88
CA GLY A 190 -10.76 -16.38 -18.57
C GLY A 190 -9.36 -15.90 -18.25
N ASP A 191 -9.10 -15.67 -16.98
CA ASP A 191 -7.74 -15.83 -16.47
C ASP A 191 -7.76 -16.81 -15.28
N THR A 192 -7.12 -17.96 -15.45
CA THR A 192 -7.05 -19.05 -14.45
C THR A 192 -6.20 -18.69 -13.23
N GLY A 193 -5.70 -17.46 -13.14
CA GLY A 193 -4.90 -16.92 -12.03
C GLY A 193 -5.70 -16.31 -10.88
N ALA A 194 -6.97 -15.98 -11.08
CA ALA A 194 -7.82 -15.20 -10.15
C ALA A 194 -8.08 -15.88 -8.79
N PHE A 195 -7.92 -17.18 -8.68
CA PHE A 195 -8.15 -17.93 -7.44
C PHE A 195 -7.06 -17.79 -6.37
N ARG A 196 -5.96 -17.10 -6.64
CA ARG A 196 -4.82 -17.00 -5.69
C ARG A 196 -4.69 -15.69 -4.94
N SER A 197 -5.39 -14.66 -5.36
CA SER A 197 -5.35 -13.34 -4.75
C SER A 197 -6.78 -12.82 -4.68
N ALA A 198 -7.15 -12.08 -3.65
CA ALA A 198 -8.46 -11.47 -3.42
C ALA A 198 -9.00 -10.62 -4.63
N GLU A 199 -8.58 -10.96 -5.85
CA GLU A 199 -9.00 -10.38 -7.11
C GLU A 199 -10.34 -10.98 -7.52
N ILE A 200 -11.40 -10.17 -7.55
CA ILE A 200 -12.74 -10.57 -7.99
C ILE A 200 -12.77 -10.73 -9.52
N GLY A 201 -11.88 -10.06 -10.25
CA GLY A 201 -11.82 -10.07 -11.70
C GLY A 201 -11.23 -8.79 -12.28
N ARG A 202 -11.24 -8.68 -13.61
CA ARG A 202 -10.76 -7.47 -14.33
C ARG A 202 -11.89 -6.76 -15.02
N VAL A 203 -12.09 -5.49 -14.70
CA VAL A 203 -13.14 -4.65 -15.25
C VAL A 203 -12.56 -3.36 -15.81
N ALA A 204 -12.90 -3.04 -17.05
CA ALA A 204 -12.41 -1.86 -17.76
C ALA A 204 -10.87 -1.69 -17.69
N GLY A 205 -10.12 -2.80 -17.58
CA GLY A 205 -8.65 -2.82 -17.50
C GLY A 205 -8.08 -2.65 -16.09
N PHE A 206 -8.93 -2.60 -15.05
CA PHE A 206 -8.49 -2.65 -13.65
C PHE A 206 -8.66 -4.06 -13.10
N PRO A 207 -7.68 -4.63 -12.41
CA PRO A 207 -7.92 -5.69 -11.46
C PRO A 207 -8.69 -5.12 -10.27
N VAL A 208 -9.69 -5.86 -9.78
CA VAL A 208 -10.56 -5.45 -8.66
C VAL A 208 -10.30 -6.39 -7.48
N PHE A 209 -9.97 -5.79 -6.33
CA PHE A 209 -9.66 -6.51 -5.11
C PHE A 209 -10.63 -6.12 -4.00
N VAL A 210 -11.04 -7.10 -3.21
CA VAL A 210 -11.76 -6.85 -1.96
C VAL A 210 -10.77 -6.73 -0.82
N VAL A 211 -10.94 -5.69 -0.02
CA VAL A 211 -10.10 -5.44 1.16
C VAL A 211 -11.01 -5.47 2.39
N PRO A 212 -11.02 -6.59 3.14
CA PRO A 212 -11.75 -6.67 4.39
C PRO A 212 -11.21 -5.65 5.40
N GLY A 213 -12.10 -4.89 6.02
CA GLY A 213 -11.73 -3.82 6.96
C GLY A 213 -11.84 -2.42 6.37
N MET A 214 -11.92 -2.28 5.04
CA MET A 214 -12.27 -1.03 4.38
C MET A 214 -13.76 -0.69 4.57
N ASP A 215 -14.08 0.61 4.56
CA ASP A 215 -15.47 1.08 4.60
C ASP A 215 -16.32 0.33 3.55
N PRO A 216 -17.40 -0.37 3.94
CA PRO A 216 -18.21 -1.16 3.03
C PRO A 216 -18.76 -0.37 1.84
N ASP A 217 -19.02 0.92 2.02
CA ASP A 217 -19.67 1.79 1.05
C ASP A 217 -18.67 2.50 0.13
N LYS A 218 -17.37 2.22 0.28
CA LYS A 218 -16.31 2.87 -0.47
C LYS A 218 -15.55 1.92 -1.40
N ALA A 219 -15.10 2.48 -2.51
CA ALA A 219 -14.10 1.86 -3.37
C ALA A 219 -13.14 2.94 -3.88
N PHE A 220 -11.91 2.53 -4.18
CA PHE A 220 -10.87 3.43 -4.65
C PHE A 220 -10.19 2.86 -5.89
N ALA A 221 -10.19 3.64 -6.97
CA ALA A 221 -9.46 3.32 -8.19
C ALA A 221 -8.17 4.13 -8.21
N PHE A 222 -7.01 3.50 -8.15
CA PHE A 222 -5.73 4.20 -8.04
C PHE A 222 -4.62 3.53 -8.86
N HIS A 223 -3.55 4.28 -9.08
CA HIS A 223 -2.30 3.77 -9.60
C HIS A 223 -1.35 3.45 -8.43
N ARG A 224 -0.54 2.39 -8.57
CA ARG A 224 0.41 1.95 -7.53
C ARG A 224 1.27 3.06 -6.90
N SER A 225 1.56 4.12 -7.64
CA SER A 225 2.31 5.28 -7.14
C SER A 225 1.46 6.32 -6.42
N ALA A 226 0.18 6.07 -6.17
CA ALA A 226 -0.69 6.99 -5.45
C ALA A 226 -0.35 7.04 -3.96
N PHE A 227 -0.01 5.90 -3.40
CA PHE A 227 0.30 5.74 -1.98
C PHE A 227 1.68 5.11 -1.81
N VAL A 228 2.34 5.46 -0.73
CA VAL A 228 3.63 4.90 -0.34
C VAL A 228 3.50 4.22 1.00
N LEU A 229 3.99 2.99 1.06
CA LEU A 229 4.21 2.25 2.30
C LEU A 229 5.71 2.13 2.55
N SER A 230 6.14 2.55 3.72
CA SER A 230 7.51 2.39 4.16
C SER A 230 7.57 1.60 5.45
N THR A 231 8.39 0.56 5.49
CA THR A 231 8.55 -0.26 6.68
C THR A 231 10.02 -0.36 7.09
N ARG A 232 10.28 -0.42 8.39
CA ARG A 232 11.62 -0.60 8.94
C ARG A 232 11.62 -1.56 10.11
N ALA A 233 12.53 -2.54 10.07
CA ALA A 233 12.73 -3.42 11.20
C ALA A 233 13.56 -2.71 12.28
N PRO A 234 13.09 -2.66 13.53
CA PRO A 234 13.90 -2.19 14.65
C PRO A 234 15.16 -3.06 14.84
N LEU A 235 16.16 -2.52 15.52
CA LEU A 235 17.37 -3.29 15.86
C LEU A 235 17.07 -4.31 16.94
N VAL A 236 17.66 -5.49 16.82
CA VAL A 236 17.57 -6.51 17.88
C VAL A 236 18.33 -6.01 19.12
N PRO A 237 17.70 -6.00 20.31
CA PRO A 237 18.35 -5.60 21.56
C PRO A 237 19.57 -6.48 21.85
N ARG A 238 20.66 -5.87 22.32
CA ARG A 238 21.92 -6.60 22.59
C ARG A 238 21.79 -7.69 23.65
N GLY A 239 20.81 -7.57 24.55
CA GLY A 239 20.56 -8.54 25.61
C GLY A 239 19.57 -9.65 25.23
N ALA A 240 19.01 -9.64 24.04
CA ALA A 240 18.07 -10.67 23.63
C ALA A 240 18.79 -12.00 23.35
N PRO A 241 18.40 -13.10 23.99
CA PRO A 241 19.02 -14.40 23.80
C PRO A 241 18.77 -14.98 22.41
N TRP A 242 17.64 -14.59 21.80
CA TRP A 242 17.25 -14.99 20.46
C TRP A 242 16.55 -13.84 19.76
N GLY A 243 16.93 -13.56 18.52
CA GLY A 243 16.27 -12.53 17.72
C GLY A 243 16.92 -12.36 16.35
N ALA A 244 16.14 -11.84 15.44
CA ALA A 244 16.58 -11.45 14.09
C ALA A 244 15.77 -10.25 13.60
N SER A 245 16.38 -9.44 12.76
CA SER A 245 15.69 -8.44 11.96
C SER A 245 16.05 -8.63 10.48
N ALA A 246 15.08 -8.52 9.60
CA ALA A 246 15.28 -8.65 8.17
C ALA A 246 14.27 -7.81 7.38
N SER A 247 14.62 -7.54 6.12
CA SER A 247 13.74 -6.85 5.16
C SER A 247 13.77 -7.61 3.84
N TRP A 248 12.60 -7.70 3.20
CA TRP A 248 12.41 -8.37 1.92
C TRP A 248 11.26 -7.72 1.15
N GLU A 249 11.46 -7.43 -0.13
CA GLU A 249 10.44 -6.88 -1.03
C GLU A 249 9.66 -5.66 -0.47
N GLY A 250 10.37 -4.77 0.25
CA GLY A 250 9.78 -3.59 0.87
C GLY A 250 9.08 -3.84 2.21
N PHE A 251 9.02 -5.08 2.68
CA PHE A 251 8.57 -5.42 4.03
C PHE A 251 9.76 -5.61 4.96
N SER A 252 9.61 -5.18 6.19
CA SER A 252 10.61 -5.32 7.23
C SER A 252 9.97 -5.91 8.48
N LEU A 253 10.72 -6.71 9.22
CA LEU A 253 10.24 -7.36 10.43
C LEU A 253 11.39 -7.59 11.40
N ARG A 254 11.12 -7.43 12.70
CA ARG A 254 11.97 -7.91 13.77
C ARG A 254 11.23 -8.98 14.57
N LEU A 255 11.92 -10.07 14.88
CA LEU A 255 11.46 -11.09 15.80
C LEU A 255 12.45 -11.16 16.95
N VAL A 256 11.95 -11.16 18.19
CA VAL A 256 12.76 -11.23 19.40
C VAL A 256 12.07 -12.14 20.42
N GLN A 257 12.82 -13.01 21.04
CA GLN A 257 12.40 -13.74 22.23
C GLN A 257 13.21 -13.20 23.43
N ALA A 258 12.53 -12.81 24.48
CA ALA A 258 13.13 -12.28 25.69
C ALA A 258 12.35 -12.74 26.89
N ILE A 259 13.07 -13.08 27.97
CA ILE A 259 12.48 -13.46 29.25
C ILE A 259 11.94 -12.21 29.95
N ASP A 260 10.76 -12.32 30.50
CA ASP A 260 10.24 -11.35 31.45
C ASP A 260 10.75 -11.74 32.86
N PRO A 261 11.63 -10.94 33.48
CA PRO A 261 12.22 -11.30 34.75
C PRO A 261 11.24 -11.28 35.93
N ASP A 262 10.13 -10.56 35.81
CA ASP A 262 9.15 -10.42 36.89
C ASP A 262 8.20 -11.63 36.94
N GLU A 263 7.83 -12.16 35.74
CA GLU A 263 6.92 -13.31 35.65
C GLU A 263 7.61 -14.62 35.32
N ILE A 264 8.92 -14.58 35.00
CA ILE A 264 9.75 -15.75 34.57
C ILE A 264 9.09 -16.47 33.38
N VAL A 265 8.60 -15.67 32.43
CA VAL A 265 7.92 -16.16 31.21
C VAL A 265 8.67 -15.67 29.98
N ASP A 266 8.85 -16.54 29.00
CA ASP A 266 9.40 -16.14 27.73
C ASP A 266 8.35 -15.39 26.90
N ASN A 267 8.72 -14.21 26.42
CA ASN A 267 7.88 -13.42 25.53
C ASN A 267 8.41 -13.47 24.11
N PHE A 268 7.56 -13.84 23.15
CA PHE A 268 7.83 -13.73 21.74
C PHE A 268 7.27 -12.41 21.21
N HIS A 269 8.15 -11.60 20.65
CA HIS A 269 7.82 -10.30 20.09
C HIS A 269 8.06 -10.30 18.58
N ALA A 270 7.10 -9.79 17.84
CA ALA A 270 7.26 -9.41 16.45
C ALA A 270 6.85 -7.94 16.30
N ASP A 271 7.68 -7.14 15.68
CA ASP A 271 7.39 -5.72 15.49
C ASP A 271 8.02 -5.13 14.22
N VAL A 272 7.42 -4.02 13.75
CA VAL A 272 7.83 -3.27 12.58
C VAL A 272 7.44 -1.80 12.74
N TYR A 273 8.34 -0.90 12.35
CA TYR A 273 8.00 0.52 12.18
C TYR A 273 7.37 0.72 10.81
N VAL A 274 6.28 1.47 10.77
CA VAL A 274 5.47 1.70 9.59
C VAL A 274 5.23 3.20 9.41
N GLY A 275 5.25 3.62 8.17
CA GLY A 275 4.79 4.95 7.76
C GLY A 275 4.11 4.86 6.40
N THR A 276 3.04 5.59 6.24
CA THR A 276 2.27 5.73 5.01
C THR A 276 2.22 7.19 4.60
N ASN A 277 2.06 7.46 3.33
CA ASN A 277 1.76 8.81 2.85
C ASN A 277 1.17 8.74 1.44
N VAL A 278 0.39 9.76 1.08
CA VAL A 278 -0.06 9.99 -0.30
C VAL A 278 1.05 10.62 -1.13
N VAL A 279 1.05 10.34 -2.43
CA VAL A 279 1.97 10.98 -3.38
C VAL A 279 1.25 12.12 -4.08
N PRO A 280 1.51 13.38 -3.69
CA PRO A 280 0.86 14.52 -4.32
C PRO A 280 1.46 14.80 -5.69
N ASP A 281 0.66 15.42 -6.55
CA ASP A 281 1.09 16.03 -7.80
C ASP A 281 0.89 17.53 -7.74
N TYR A 282 1.67 18.29 -8.52
CA TYR A 282 1.56 19.73 -8.62
C TYR A 282 1.05 20.11 -9.99
N GLY A 283 0.02 20.95 -10.05
CA GLY A 283 -0.65 21.36 -11.26
C GLY A 283 -2.03 21.92 -10.98
N ALA A 284 -2.80 22.14 -12.03
CA ALA A 284 -4.17 22.61 -11.93
C ALA A 284 -5.09 21.89 -12.91
N PHE A 285 -6.37 21.84 -12.61
CA PHE A 285 -7.40 21.46 -13.57
C PHE A 285 -7.76 22.69 -14.42
N ASP A 286 -7.79 22.53 -15.74
CA ASP A 286 -8.27 23.56 -16.66
C ASP A 286 -9.79 23.74 -16.56
N GLU A 287 -10.35 24.71 -17.34
CA GLU A 287 -11.78 25.02 -17.36
C GLU A 287 -12.62 23.82 -17.84
N ASP A 288 -12.04 22.91 -18.63
CA ASP A 288 -12.66 21.70 -19.14
C ASP A 288 -12.49 20.49 -18.17
N GLY A 289 -11.76 20.66 -17.07
CA GLY A 289 -11.50 19.65 -16.05
C GLY A 289 -10.38 18.69 -16.38
N TYR A 290 -9.50 19.01 -17.34
CA TYR A 290 -8.29 18.25 -17.63
C TYR A 290 -7.13 18.70 -16.72
N TRP A 291 -6.35 17.75 -16.26
CA TRP A 291 -5.18 18.03 -15.44
C TRP A 291 -3.99 18.51 -16.26
N GLU A 292 -3.45 19.65 -15.90
CA GLU A 292 -2.19 20.16 -16.43
C GLU A 292 -1.13 20.18 -15.31
N PRO A 293 -0.10 19.30 -15.40
CA PRO A 293 0.98 19.30 -14.42
C PRO A 293 1.85 20.54 -14.57
N SER A 294 2.26 21.14 -13.44
CA SER A 294 3.19 22.26 -13.39
C SER A 294 4.61 21.80 -13.79
N VAL A 295 5.29 22.60 -14.61
CA VAL A 295 6.69 22.38 -15.03
C VAL A 295 7.67 22.95 -14.01
N GLU A 296 7.38 24.14 -13.53
CA GLU A 296 8.10 24.82 -12.47
C GLU A 296 7.22 24.76 -11.22
N ILE A 297 7.75 24.21 -10.15
CA ILE A 297 7.03 24.04 -8.89
C ILE A 297 7.62 25.03 -7.90
N ASP A 298 6.78 25.86 -7.37
CA ASP A 298 7.04 26.69 -6.21
C ASP A 298 6.34 26.07 -5.00
N GLU A 299 7.06 25.25 -4.23
CA GLU A 299 6.51 24.53 -3.07
C GLU A 299 5.95 25.48 -1.99
N GLU A 300 6.27 26.78 -2.06
CA GLU A 300 5.78 27.81 -1.14
C GLU A 300 4.41 28.38 -1.58
N HIS A 301 4.08 28.30 -2.87
CA HIS A 301 2.87 28.88 -3.46
C HIS A 301 1.96 27.89 -4.19
N ASP A 302 2.50 26.74 -4.64
CA ASP A 302 1.75 25.71 -5.35
C ASP A 302 1.16 24.71 -4.35
N GLU A 303 -0.16 24.63 -4.25
CA GLU A 303 -0.83 23.64 -3.43
C GLU A 303 -0.73 22.24 -4.09
N PRO A 304 -0.33 21.21 -3.33
CA PRO A 304 -0.31 19.85 -3.85
C PRO A 304 -1.72 19.30 -4.04
N VAL A 305 -1.96 18.61 -5.15
CA VAL A 305 -3.24 18.00 -5.48
C VAL A 305 -3.08 16.50 -5.68
N PHE A 306 -4.00 15.71 -5.13
CA PHE A 306 -3.94 14.25 -5.22
C PHE A 306 -4.76 13.74 -6.40
N VAL A 307 -4.11 13.48 -7.55
CA VAL A 307 -4.79 13.09 -8.80
C VAL A 307 -4.60 11.63 -9.21
N ARG A 308 -3.80 10.87 -8.46
CA ARG A 308 -3.45 9.46 -8.80
C ARG A 308 -4.46 8.44 -8.32
N ALA A 309 -5.51 8.89 -7.65
CA ALA A 309 -6.59 8.04 -7.18
C ALA A 309 -7.95 8.73 -7.36
N VAL A 310 -9.00 7.91 -7.40
CA VAL A 310 -10.40 8.30 -7.52
C VAL A 310 -11.18 7.59 -6.43
N GLU A 311 -11.91 8.33 -5.61
CA GLU A 311 -12.83 7.80 -4.62
C GLU A 311 -14.18 7.51 -5.27
N ILE A 312 -14.76 6.37 -4.94
CA ILE A 312 -16.10 5.94 -5.38
C ILE A 312 -16.91 5.63 -4.13
N THR A 313 -18.01 6.32 -3.92
CA THR A 313 -18.86 6.14 -2.74
C THR A 313 -20.22 5.60 -3.15
N ALA A 314 -20.62 4.48 -2.56
CA ALA A 314 -21.98 3.94 -2.68
C ALA A 314 -22.89 4.63 -1.67
N THR A 315 -24.16 4.81 -2.03
CA THR A 315 -25.20 5.24 -1.09
C THR A 315 -26.29 4.20 -1.14
N PHE A 316 -26.28 3.28 -0.19
CA PHE A 316 -27.34 2.30 -0.04
C PHE A 316 -28.56 2.98 0.59
N GLY A 317 -29.73 2.85 -0.03
CA GLY A 317 -30.98 3.34 0.55
C GLY A 317 -31.25 2.62 1.87
N SER A 318 -31.47 3.38 2.94
CA SER A 318 -31.86 2.88 4.27
C SER A 318 -33.26 2.29 4.28
#